data_49b6c11ceb2ac27397c138b6f1efb9a1
#
_entry.id   49b6c11ceb2ac27397c138b6f1efb9a1
#
_cell.length_a   1.000
_cell.length_b   1.000
_cell.length_c   1.000
_cell.angle_alpha   90.00
_cell.angle_beta   90.00
_cell.angle_gamma   90.00
#
_symmetry.space_group_name_H-M   'P 1'
#
loop_
_entity.id
_entity.type
_entity.pdbx_description
1 polymer ?
#
loop_
_entity_poly.entity_id
_entity_poly.type
_entity_poly.pdbx_seq_one_letter_code
_entity_poly.pdbx_strand_id
1 'polypeptide(L)'
;MDTYRFERFWSQYVVGDYTLAELKSLTEMGDVLLVDTERRFSGDFWTPPRWVDKAHEYIEAALGDNWKQDYVVVDPACGTLNLTRDYLFGELYSSTLFREELDIAADYNPEATKFQYDFLNDDMQLHEPDMTPAKARELARSGQLKMPQGLATALADNRPIVFFANPPYGQSGSGQGRTHKAGVNNTAVGELMDGLGHARMELYTQFIWRTKELAKVFGYTSDFHFFFFNKTFLTSPNFGKFVNELTAEFTYRDGFMLNAGEFSGTSSAWGVVFSHFEIGGTNQREFTYTVLESNKDMSIDTLTEWTGRAVERGNTISKWLNDIPVGKDHDPIFPVTRNGFESPTNKFAVKPKTGAIGYLMNDAPNVQHSDKYVGFYTMAAARAHGRDVTTDNLTRAAVTFSIRRSVQEVIAEQK
;
A
#
# COMPACT_ATOMS: atom_id res chain seq x y z
N MET A 1 6.42 -21.20 -14.12
CA MET A 1 6.40 -22.71 -14.15
C MET A 1 4.94 -23.07 -14.17
N ASP A 2 4.47 -24.03 -14.99
CA ASP A 2 3.05 -24.35 -14.96
C ASP A 2 2.71 -25.13 -13.68
N THR A 3 1.50 -25.02 -13.19
CA THR A 3 1.03 -25.61 -11.91
C THR A 3 1.28 -27.12 -11.86
N TYR A 4 1.07 -27.83 -12.97
CA TYR A 4 1.28 -29.27 -13.04
C TYR A 4 2.76 -29.67 -12.84
N ARG A 5 3.70 -28.91 -13.38
CA ARG A 5 5.15 -29.14 -13.17
C ARG A 5 5.58 -28.82 -11.77
N PHE A 6 4.97 -27.82 -11.14
CA PHE A 6 5.22 -27.48 -9.75
C PHE A 6 4.70 -28.56 -8.80
N GLU A 7 3.46 -29.02 -8.95
CA GLU A 7 2.88 -30.10 -8.14
C GLU A 7 3.69 -31.39 -8.26
N ARG A 8 4.13 -31.72 -9.47
CA ARG A 8 4.99 -32.87 -9.70
C ARG A 8 6.37 -32.73 -9.07
N PHE A 9 6.97 -31.54 -9.12
CA PHE A 9 8.22 -31.26 -8.42
C PHE A 9 8.02 -31.37 -6.91
N TRP A 10 6.98 -30.74 -6.37
CA TRP A 10 6.66 -30.77 -4.95
C TRP A 10 6.46 -32.19 -4.44
N SER A 11 5.63 -32.96 -5.09
CA SER A 11 5.36 -34.36 -4.71
C SER A 11 6.55 -35.30 -4.79
N GLN A 12 7.55 -34.99 -5.64
CA GLN A 12 8.76 -35.83 -5.84
C GLN A 12 9.93 -35.44 -4.95
N TYR A 13 10.07 -34.17 -4.58
CA TYR A 13 11.27 -33.62 -3.96
C TYR A 13 11.04 -33.06 -2.56
N VAL A 14 9.80 -32.82 -2.18
CA VAL A 14 9.44 -32.35 -0.83
C VAL A 14 8.80 -33.51 -0.06
N VAL A 15 9.63 -34.47 0.33
CA VAL A 15 9.21 -35.65 1.08
C VAL A 15 10.03 -35.72 2.38
N GLY A 16 9.40 -35.48 3.52
CA GLY A 16 10.05 -35.52 4.82
C GLY A 16 9.16 -35.04 5.95
N ASP A 17 9.60 -35.29 7.18
CA ASP A 17 8.99 -34.70 8.38
C ASP A 17 9.53 -33.29 8.55
N TYR A 18 8.74 -32.28 8.18
CA TYR A 18 9.11 -30.86 8.32
C TYR A 18 8.47 -30.26 9.55
N THR A 19 9.20 -29.40 10.21
CA THR A 19 8.64 -28.51 11.23
C THR A 19 7.70 -27.49 10.57
N LEU A 20 6.80 -26.91 11.34
CA LEU A 20 5.88 -25.86 10.86
C LEU A 20 6.64 -24.67 10.21
N ALA A 21 7.80 -24.30 10.77
CA ALA A 21 8.64 -23.23 10.24
C ALA A 21 9.26 -23.61 8.88
N GLU A 22 9.71 -24.85 8.72
CA GLU A 22 10.23 -25.35 7.43
C GLU A 22 9.13 -25.44 6.39
N LEU A 23 7.92 -25.89 6.76
CA LEU A 23 6.77 -25.91 5.86
C LEU A 23 6.39 -24.49 5.41
N LYS A 24 6.38 -23.51 6.31
CA LYS A 24 6.16 -22.09 5.95
C LYS A 24 7.22 -21.58 4.98
N SER A 25 8.50 -21.88 5.22
CA SER A 25 9.60 -21.49 4.34
C SER A 25 9.51 -22.16 2.96
N LEU A 26 9.14 -23.43 2.91
CA LEU A 26 8.93 -24.17 1.65
C LEU A 26 7.72 -23.59 0.89
N THR A 27 6.67 -23.21 1.57
CA THR A 27 5.50 -22.55 0.97
C THR A 27 5.88 -21.19 0.39
N GLU A 28 6.67 -20.38 1.11
CA GLU A 28 7.20 -19.10 0.58
C GLU A 28 8.00 -19.31 -0.72
N MET A 29 8.86 -20.33 -0.76
CA MET A 29 9.61 -20.68 -1.98
C MET A 29 8.68 -21.12 -3.10
N GLY A 30 7.66 -21.90 -2.79
CA GLY A 30 6.64 -22.34 -3.76
C GLY A 30 5.90 -21.18 -4.36
N ASP A 31 5.46 -20.24 -3.53
CA ASP A 31 4.77 -19.03 -3.93
C ASP A 31 5.64 -18.16 -4.87
N VAL A 32 6.93 -18.02 -4.57
CA VAL A 32 7.91 -17.33 -5.44
C VAL A 32 8.05 -17.99 -6.81
N LEU A 33 8.01 -19.32 -6.87
CA LEU A 33 8.15 -20.08 -8.11
C LEU A 33 6.89 -20.07 -8.98
N LEU A 34 5.71 -19.96 -8.35
CA LEU A 34 4.40 -19.91 -9.03
C LEU A 34 4.02 -18.52 -9.55
N VAL A 35 4.70 -17.47 -9.11
CA VAL A 35 4.38 -16.10 -9.52
C VAL A 35 4.57 -15.95 -11.02
N ASP A 36 3.47 -15.89 -11.74
CA ASP A 36 3.44 -15.54 -13.15
C ASP A 36 3.97 -14.12 -13.37
N THR A 37 4.80 -13.95 -14.39
CA THR A 37 5.38 -12.65 -14.74
C THR A 37 4.30 -11.61 -15.06
N GLU A 38 3.16 -12.03 -15.60
CA GLU A 38 2.02 -11.15 -15.89
C GLU A 38 1.37 -10.61 -14.62
N ARG A 39 1.23 -11.41 -13.56
CA ARG A 39 0.69 -10.98 -12.26
C ARG A 39 1.58 -9.94 -11.56
N ARG A 40 2.90 -10.07 -11.67
CA ARG A 40 3.84 -9.04 -11.17
C ARG A 40 3.61 -7.67 -11.82
N PHE A 41 3.27 -7.64 -13.09
CA PHE A 41 2.93 -6.40 -13.80
C PHE A 41 1.57 -5.84 -13.40
N SER A 42 0.69 -6.67 -12.84
CA SER A 42 -0.61 -6.23 -12.34
C SER A 42 -0.56 -5.57 -10.95
N GLY A 43 0.59 -5.65 -10.27
CA GLY A 43 0.76 -5.10 -8.92
C GLY A 43 0.18 -5.99 -7.82
N ASP A 44 -0.06 -7.27 -8.13
CA ASP A 44 -0.51 -8.27 -7.17
C ASP A 44 0.72 -8.85 -6.47
N PHE A 45 0.87 -8.57 -5.20
CA PHE A 45 2.00 -9.02 -4.40
C PHE A 45 1.52 -9.92 -3.27
N TRP A 46 2.14 -11.08 -3.16
CA TRP A 46 1.90 -12.01 -2.07
C TRP A 46 2.55 -11.51 -0.80
N THR A 47 1.77 -11.46 0.27
CA THR A 47 2.29 -11.11 1.59
C THR A 47 3.04 -12.32 2.16
N PRO A 48 4.34 -12.24 2.50
CA PRO A 48 5.06 -13.33 3.12
C PRO A 48 4.41 -13.77 4.43
N PRO A 49 4.35 -15.08 4.75
CA PRO A 49 3.64 -15.61 5.92
C PRO A 49 4.01 -14.93 7.24
N ARG A 50 5.29 -14.61 7.47
CA ARG A 50 5.72 -13.87 8.68
C ARG A 50 5.07 -12.49 8.83
N TRP A 51 4.79 -11.81 7.71
CA TRP A 51 4.10 -10.51 7.73
C TRP A 51 2.59 -10.68 7.85
N VAL A 52 2.05 -11.82 7.41
CA VAL A 52 0.66 -12.21 7.69
C VAL A 52 0.49 -12.47 9.19
N ASP A 53 1.38 -13.28 9.80
CA ASP A 53 1.38 -13.54 11.25
C ASP A 53 1.46 -12.21 12.02
N LYS A 54 2.37 -11.31 11.63
CA LYS A 54 2.50 -9.98 12.25
C LYS A 54 1.23 -9.13 12.11
N ALA A 55 0.55 -9.17 10.97
CA ALA A 55 -0.72 -8.47 10.77
C ALA A 55 -1.80 -9.04 11.70
N HIS A 56 -1.90 -10.36 11.85
CA HIS A 56 -2.82 -10.99 12.80
C HIS A 56 -2.53 -10.59 14.25
N GLU A 57 -1.25 -10.49 14.67
CA GLU A 57 -0.88 -9.97 16.00
C GLU A 57 -1.39 -8.54 16.24
N TYR A 58 -1.28 -7.66 15.22
CA TYR A 58 -1.79 -6.28 15.32
C TYR A 58 -3.31 -6.22 15.39
N ILE A 59 -4.02 -7.06 14.62
CA ILE A 59 -5.47 -7.14 14.69
C ILE A 59 -5.91 -7.68 16.07
N GLU A 60 -5.23 -8.72 16.58
CA GLU A 60 -5.51 -9.30 17.90
C GLU A 60 -5.25 -8.29 19.03
N ALA A 61 -4.17 -7.52 18.95
CA ALA A 61 -3.89 -6.46 19.91
C ALA A 61 -4.96 -5.34 19.89
N ALA A 62 -5.54 -5.05 18.73
CA ALA A 62 -6.56 -4.01 18.57
C ALA A 62 -7.97 -4.47 18.97
N LEU A 63 -8.35 -5.71 18.66
CA LEU A 63 -9.72 -6.21 18.76
C LEU A 63 -9.91 -7.33 19.80
N GLY A 64 -8.81 -7.82 20.40
CA GLY A 64 -8.81 -8.93 21.37
C GLY A 64 -8.62 -10.30 20.73
N ASP A 65 -8.29 -11.29 21.57
CA ASP A 65 -7.86 -12.64 21.16
C ASP A 65 -8.93 -13.40 20.35
N ASN A 66 -10.20 -13.08 20.56
CA ASN A 66 -11.32 -13.76 19.91
C ASN A 66 -11.82 -13.06 18.63
N TRP A 67 -11.12 -12.06 18.11
CA TRP A 67 -11.60 -11.27 16.99
C TRP A 67 -12.02 -12.09 15.76
N LYS A 68 -11.32 -13.19 15.49
CA LYS A 68 -11.64 -14.10 14.37
C LYS A 68 -12.99 -14.78 14.50
N GLN A 69 -13.55 -14.84 15.72
CA GLN A 69 -14.85 -15.44 16.03
C GLN A 69 -15.93 -14.39 16.25
N ASP A 70 -15.56 -13.23 16.77
CA ASP A 70 -16.49 -12.18 17.18
C ASP A 70 -16.87 -11.25 16.01
N TYR A 71 -16.01 -11.14 15.00
CA TYR A 71 -16.20 -10.28 13.83
C TYR A 71 -16.51 -11.10 12.57
N VAL A 72 -17.32 -10.50 11.70
CA VAL A 72 -17.40 -10.90 10.30
C VAL A 72 -16.14 -10.42 9.60
N VAL A 73 -15.36 -11.33 9.04
CA VAL A 73 -14.10 -10.98 8.36
C VAL A 73 -14.30 -10.99 6.86
N VAL A 74 -13.85 -9.92 6.19
CA VAL A 74 -13.99 -9.74 4.74
C VAL A 74 -12.60 -9.48 4.13
N ASP A 75 -12.20 -10.34 3.20
CA ASP A 75 -11.03 -10.11 2.36
C ASP A 75 -11.51 -9.83 0.91
N PRO A 76 -11.61 -8.56 0.50
CA PRO A 76 -12.12 -8.18 -0.82
C PRO A 76 -11.08 -8.33 -1.94
N ALA A 77 -9.86 -8.74 -1.63
CA ALA A 77 -8.76 -8.93 -2.58
C ALA A 77 -7.97 -10.20 -2.24
N CYS A 78 -8.66 -11.30 -1.96
CA CYS A 78 -8.08 -12.48 -1.31
C CYS A 78 -7.03 -13.22 -2.17
N GLY A 79 -7.04 -13.05 -3.49
CA GLY A 79 -6.22 -13.86 -4.37
C GLY A 79 -6.41 -15.34 -4.08
N THR A 80 -5.35 -16.02 -3.67
CA THR A 80 -5.38 -17.44 -3.25
C THR A 80 -5.47 -17.59 -1.73
N LEU A 81 -6.14 -16.67 -1.03
CA LEU A 81 -6.36 -16.63 0.43
C LEU A 81 -5.08 -16.46 1.28
N ASN A 82 -4.07 -15.81 0.79
CA ASN A 82 -2.78 -15.73 1.48
C ASN A 82 -2.87 -15.13 2.90
N LEU A 83 -3.74 -14.16 3.15
CA LEU A 83 -3.91 -13.53 4.46
C LEU A 83 -4.69 -14.39 5.46
N THR A 84 -5.46 -15.36 4.99
CA THR A 84 -6.47 -16.05 5.81
C THR A 84 -6.33 -17.57 5.82
N ARG A 85 -5.63 -18.17 4.87
CA ARG A 85 -5.58 -19.62 4.63
C ARG A 85 -5.13 -20.46 5.84
N ASP A 86 -4.23 -19.91 6.67
CA ASP A 86 -3.60 -20.63 7.79
C ASP A 86 -4.32 -20.39 9.15
N TYR A 87 -5.49 -19.73 9.12
CA TYR A 87 -6.24 -19.33 10.30
C TYR A 87 -7.71 -19.76 10.22
N LEU A 88 -8.32 -19.99 11.37
CA LEU A 88 -9.74 -20.34 11.47
C LEU A 88 -10.58 -19.14 11.88
N PHE A 89 -11.66 -18.91 11.16
CA PHE A 89 -12.60 -17.81 11.37
C PHE A 89 -14.01 -18.36 11.67
N GLY A 90 -14.77 -17.63 12.48
CA GLY A 90 -16.18 -17.91 12.70
C GLY A 90 -17.02 -17.60 11.45
N GLU A 91 -16.71 -16.50 10.77
CA GLU A 91 -17.38 -16.12 9.54
C GLU A 91 -16.41 -15.35 8.64
N LEU A 92 -16.06 -15.92 7.48
CA LEU A 92 -15.10 -15.36 6.52
C LEU A 92 -15.70 -15.28 5.12
N TYR A 93 -15.65 -14.10 4.54
CA TYR A 93 -15.99 -13.81 3.15
C TYR A 93 -14.75 -13.40 2.38
N SER A 94 -14.38 -14.19 1.38
CA SER A 94 -13.17 -13.94 0.58
C SER A 94 -13.51 -13.80 -0.89
N SER A 95 -13.16 -12.66 -1.48
CA SER A 95 -13.46 -12.39 -2.88
C SER A 95 -12.23 -12.01 -3.69
N THR A 96 -12.26 -12.37 -4.95
CA THR A 96 -11.27 -11.97 -5.96
C THR A 96 -11.94 -11.74 -7.31
N LEU A 97 -11.25 -10.99 -8.17
CA LEU A 97 -11.69 -10.76 -9.55
C LEU A 97 -11.60 -12.02 -10.41
N PHE A 98 -10.63 -12.92 -10.13
CA PHE A 98 -10.28 -14.05 -10.97
C PHE A 98 -10.77 -15.38 -10.38
N ARG A 99 -11.57 -16.10 -11.17
CA ARG A 99 -12.13 -17.41 -10.77
C ARG A 99 -11.04 -18.44 -10.51
N GLU A 100 -9.97 -18.40 -11.29
CA GLU A 100 -8.84 -19.32 -11.21
C GLU A 100 -8.13 -19.27 -9.85
N GLU A 101 -8.15 -18.13 -9.18
CA GLU A 101 -7.58 -17.96 -7.84
C GLU A 101 -8.40 -18.70 -6.78
N LEU A 102 -9.73 -18.68 -6.92
CA LEU A 102 -10.62 -19.44 -6.04
C LEU A 102 -10.49 -20.94 -6.24
N ASP A 103 -10.26 -21.38 -7.48
CA ASP A 103 -10.07 -22.80 -7.79
C ASP A 103 -8.75 -23.32 -7.17
N ILE A 104 -7.68 -22.51 -7.16
CA ILE A 104 -6.41 -22.82 -6.48
C ILE A 104 -6.62 -22.86 -4.96
N ALA A 105 -7.43 -21.96 -4.42
CA ALA A 105 -7.69 -21.81 -2.99
C ALA A 105 -8.83 -22.72 -2.48
N ALA A 106 -9.33 -23.66 -3.29
CA ALA A 106 -10.53 -24.43 -2.97
C ALA A 106 -10.42 -25.16 -1.63
N ASP A 107 -9.26 -25.74 -1.34
CA ASP A 107 -9.01 -26.54 -0.13
C ASP A 107 -8.66 -25.71 1.12
N TYR A 108 -8.34 -24.41 0.94
CA TYR A 108 -8.04 -23.52 2.08
C TYR A 108 -9.33 -22.98 2.70
N ASN A 109 -9.39 -22.94 4.02
CA ASN A 109 -10.57 -22.45 4.76
C ASN A 109 -11.89 -22.96 4.15
N PRO A 110 -12.20 -24.25 4.25
CA PRO A 110 -13.38 -24.83 3.59
C PRO A 110 -14.71 -24.21 4.05
N GLU A 111 -14.77 -23.70 5.28
CA GLU A 111 -15.94 -23.02 5.84
C GLU A 111 -16.11 -21.57 5.34
N ALA A 112 -15.08 -20.99 4.70
CA ALA A 112 -15.16 -19.63 4.18
C ALA A 112 -16.08 -19.55 2.96
N THR A 113 -16.85 -18.49 2.88
CA THR A 113 -17.60 -18.14 1.67
C THR A 113 -16.66 -17.47 0.64
N LYS A 114 -16.25 -18.24 -0.35
CA LYS A 114 -15.37 -17.78 -1.45
C LYS A 114 -16.20 -17.46 -2.67
N PHE A 115 -16.00 -16.27 -3.25
CA PHE A 115 -16.84 -15.84 -4.39
C PHE A 115 -16.08 -14.92 -5.34
N GLN A 116 -16.43 -15.00 -6.63
CA GLN A 116 -15.91 -14.09 -7.63
C GLN A 116 -16.65 -12.76 -7.56
N TYR A 117 -15.94 -11.67 -7.36
CA TYR A 117 -16.50 -10.35 -7.17
C TYR A 117 -15.53 -9.25 -7.61
N ASP A 118 -16.01 -8.33 -8.40
CA ASP A 118 -15.26 -7.11 -8.72
C ASP A 118 -15.56 -6.03 -7.68
N PHE A 119 -14.74 -5.95 -6.64
CA PHE A 119 -14.95 -5.04 -5.52
C PHE A 119 -15.01 -3.56 -5.95
N LEU A 120 -14.51 -3.20 -7.13
CA LEU A 120 -14.48 -1.84 -7.62
C LEU A 120 -15.60 -1.51 -8.63
N ASN A 121 -16.36 -2.50 -9.10
CA ASN A 121 -17.40 -2.31 -10.12
C ASN A 121 -18.73 -2.97 -9.79
N ASP A 122 -18.77 -4.02 -8.97
CA ASP A 122 -20.03 -4.71 -8.65
C ASP A 122 -20.81 -3.97 -7.55
N ASP A 123 -22.13 -4.17 -7.53
CA ASP A 123 -23.07 -3.62 -6.53
C ASP A 123 -23.02 -2.08 -6.39
N MET A 124 -22.76 -1.39 -7.50
CA MET A 124 -22.64 0.08 -7.51
C MET A 124 -23.97 0.81 -7.27
N GLN A 125 -25.10 0.11 -7.40
CA GLN A 125 -26.42 0.63 -7.00
C GLN A 125 -26.46 1.06 -5.52
N LEU A 126 -25.57 0.53 -4.66
CA LEU A 126 -25.39 1.00 -3.28
C LEU A 126 -24.88 2.44 -3.18
N HIS A 127 -24.33 3.00 -4.26
CA HIS A 127 -23.73 4.35 -4.27
C HIS A 127 -24.51 5.34 -5.14
N GLU A 128 -25.75 5.03 -5.46
CA GLU A 128 -26.62 5.99 -6.13
C GLU A 128 -26.87 7.22 -5.26
N PRO A 129 -27.02 8.43 -5.84
CA PRO A 129 -27.10 9.68 -5.08
C PRO A 129 -28.25 9.76 -4.08
N ASP A 130 -29.32 9.01 -4.29
CA ASP A 130 -30.51 8.94 -3.43
C ASP A 130 -30.52 7.75 -2.47
N MET A 131 -29.39 7.01 -2.38
CA MET A 131 -29.25 5.88 -1.48
C MET A 131 -29.21 6.38 -0.03
N THR A 132 -30.04 5.76 0.80
CA THR A 132 -30.07 5.98 2.23
C THR A 132 -29.76 4.69 2.97
N PRO A 133 -29.33 4.71 4.26
CA PRO A 133 -29.08 3.48 4.99
C PRO A 133 -30.30 2.53 5.05
N ALA A 134 -31.52 3.08 5.08
CA ALA A 134 -32.72 2.29 5.04
C ALA A 134 -32.90 1.53 3.70
N LYS A 135 -32.74 2.25 2.57
CA LYS A 135 -32.78 1.66 1.23
C LYS A 135 -31.66 0.63 1.02
N ALA A 136 -30.45 0.93 1.49
CA ALA A 136 -29.32 0.01 1.36
C ALA A 136 -29.56 -1.30 2.14
N ARG A 137 -30.12 -1.22 3.35
CA ARG A 137 -30.49 -2.40 4.14
C ARG A 137 -31.63 -3.21 3.50
N GLU A 138 -32.61 -2.53 2.90
CA GLU A 138 -33.67 -3.20 2.15
C GLU A 138 -33.10 -3.92 0.93
N LEU A 139 -32.27 -3.24 0.14
CA LEU A 139 -31.60 -3.80 -1.02
C LEU A 139 -30.73 -5.02 -0.64
N ALA A 140 -29.95 -4.92 0.43
CA ALA A 140 -29.12 -6.02 0.93
C ALA A 140 -29.95 -7.25 1.32
N ARG A 141 -31.15 -7.05 1.90
CA ARG A 141 -32.05 -8.15 2.27
C ARG A 141 -32.85 -8.73 1.09
N SER A 142 -32.95 -8.00 -0.02
CA SER A 142 -33.73 -8.42 -1.20
C SER A 142 -33.07 -9.54 -2.02
N GLY A 143 -31.79 -9.84 -1.80
CA GLY A 143 -31.01 -10.79 -2.59
C GLY A 143 -30.64 -10.28 -4.00
N GLN A 144 -30.74 -8.98 -4.24
CA GLN A 144 -30.42 -8.38 -5.55
C GLN A 144 -28.96 -7.95 -5.69
N LEU A 145 -28.18 -8.01 -4.59
CA LEU A 145 -26.75 -7.75 -4.63
C LEU A 145 -25.99 -8.97 -5.15
N LYS A 146 -24.88 -8.73 -5.82
CA LYS A 146 -23.99 -9.79 -6.31
C LYS A 146 -23.14 -10.39 -5.17
N MET A 147 -22.87 -9.60 -4.11
CA MET A 147 -22.21 -10.13 -2.92
C MET A 147 -23.07 -11.22 -2.26
N PRO A 148 -22.46 -12.21 -1.57
CA PRO A 148 -23.20 -13.26 -0.88
C PRO A 148 -24.24 -12.71 0.09
N GLN A 149 -25.41 -13.35 0.15
CA GLN A 149 -26.52 -12.90 0.99
C GLN A 149 -26.16 -12.80 2.47
N GLY A 150 -25.29 -13.68 2.98
CA GLY A 150 -24.80 -13.62 4.36
C GLY A 150 -24.02 -12.33 4.63
N LEU A 151 -23.10 -11.95 3.73
CA LEU A 151 -22.36 -10.69 3.84
C LEU A 151 -23.27 -9.47 3.73
N ALA A 152 -24.20 -9.48 2.74
CA ALA A 152 -25.17 -8.40 2.58
C ALA A 152 -26.04 -8.21 3.84
N THR A 153 -26.47 -9.31 4.45
CA THR A 153 -27.25 -9.28 5.69
C THR A 153 -26.40 -8.78 6.87
N ALA A 154 -25.15 -9.23 7.00
CA ALA A 154 -24.25 -8.78 8.05
C ALA A 154 -24.03 -7.25 7.99
N LEU A 155 -23.83 -6.71 6.78
CA LEU A 155 -23.74 -5.26 6.54
C LEU A 155 -25.05 -4.54 6.89
N ALA A 156 -26.19 -5.10 6.47
CA ALA A 156 -27.52 -4.51 6.76
C ALA A 156 -27.87 -4.49 8.24
N ASP A 157 -27.38 -5.45 9.01
CA ASP A 157 -27.63 -5.57 10.45
C ASP A 157 -26.56 -4.85 11.29
N ASN A 158 -25.59 -4.19 10.65
CA ASN A 158 -24.46 -3.51 11.28
C ASN A 158 -23.71 -4.43 12.26
N ARG A 159 -23.50 -5.70 11.87
CA ARG A 159 -22.71 -6.63 12.69
C ARG A 159 -21.26 -6.16 12.80
N PRO A 160 -20.57 -6.45 13.91
CA PRO A 160 -19.13 -6.20 14.00
C PRO A 160 -18.38 -6.77 12.78
N ILE A 161 -17.62 -5.93 12.07
CA ILE A 161 -17.01 -6.31 10.80
C ILE A 161 -15.59 -5.80 10.68
N VAL A 162 -14.72 -6.63 10.10
CA VAL A 162 -13.31 -6.35 9.80
C VAL A 162 -13.06 -6.59 8.31
N PHE A 163 -12.64 -5.56 7.61
CA PHE A 163 -12.04 -5.71 6.29
C PHE A 163 -10.53 -5.89 6.45
N PHE A 164 -10.00 -7.01 5.97
CA PHE A 164 -8.58 -7.35 6.07
C PHE A 164 -8.05 -7.72 4.69
N ALA A 165 -7.18 -6.90 4.11
CA ALA A 165 -6.74 -7.09 2.73
C ALA A 165 -5.32 -6.60 2.43
N ASN A 166 -4.72 -7.17 1.40
CA ASN A 166 -3.59 -6.62 0.67
C ASN A 166 -4.02 -6.29 -0.77
N PRO A 167 -4.64 -5.11 -1.00
CA PRO A 167 -5.13 -4.74 -2.31
C PRO A 167 -4.00 -4.57 -3.34
N PRO A 168 -4.26 -4.73 -4.64
CA PRO A 168 -3.25 -4.55 -5.67
C PRO A 168 -2.69 -3.12 -5.71
N TYR A 169 -1.36 -2.98 -5.88
CA TYR A 169 -0.65 -1.69 -5.90
C TYR A 169 -0.51 -1.08 -7.30
N GLY A 170 -1.34 -1.50 -8.24
CA GLY A 170 -1.36 -0.99 -9.60
C GLY A 170 -1.75 0.49 -9.66
N GLN A 171 -1.11 1.22 -10.58
CA GLN A 171 -1.47 2.59 -10.94
C GLN A 171 -2.09 2.63 -12.32
N SER A 172 -3.04 3.52 -12.52
CA SER A 172 -3.48 3.93 -13.84
C SER A 172 -2.65 5.12 -14.32
N GLY A 173 -2.22 5.10 -15.56
CA GLY A 173 -1.51 6.22 -16.15
C GLY A 173 -1.56 6.18 -17.67
N SER A 174 -1.56 7.33 -18.29
CA SER A 174 -1.50 7.53 -19.74
C SER A 174 -0.11 7.28 -20.36
N GLY A 175 0.83 6.69 -19.61
CA GLY A 175 2.20 6.43 -20.06
C GLY A 175 2.39 5.01 -20.61
N GLN A 176 3.17 4.87 -21.68
CA GLN A 176 3.59 3.58 -22.25
C GLN A 176 4.57 2.80 -21.37
N GLY A 177 4.41 2.82 -20.05
CA GLY A 177 5.26 2.12 -19.08
C GLY A 177 4.60 0.84 -18.57
N ARG A 178 5.40 -0.19 -18.33
CA ARG A 178 5.01 -1.55 -17.90
C ARG A 178 4.30 -1.63 -16.52
N THR A 179 4.00 -0.51 -15.87
CA THR A 179 3.39 -0.43 -14.53
C THR A 179 1.92 0.00 -14.56
N HIS A 180 1.33 0.19 -15.72
CA HIS A 180 -0.03 0.71 -15.85
C HIS A 180 -1.00 -0.42 -16.22
N LYS A 181 -1.99 -0.66 -15.37
CA LYS A 181 -3.11 -1.55 -15.70
C LYS A 181 -4.08 -0.81 -16.63
N ALA A 182 -4.35 -1.40 -17.78
CA ALA A 182 -5.48 -0.98 -18.60
C ALA A 182 -6.78 -1.17 -17.77
N GLY A 183 -7.60 -0.14 -17.66
CA GLY A 183 -8.90 -0.23 -17.00
C GLY A 183 -8.99 0.33 -15.58
N VAL A 184 -7.88 0.61 -14.88
CA VAL A 184 -7.93 1.18 -13.52
C VAL A 184 -8.62 2.56 -13.48
N ASN A 185 -8.47 3.37 -14.50
CA ASN A 185 -9.17 4.67 -14.63
C ASN A 185 -10.67 4.55 -14.86
N ASN A 186 -11.16 3.38 -15.23
CA ASN A 186 -12.55 3.16 -15.63
C ASN A 186 -13.33 2.34 -14.58
N THR A 187 -12.82 2.25 -13.35
CA THR A 187 -13.58 1.62 -12.27
C THR A 187 -14.70 2.56 -11.81
N ALA A 188 -15.84 2.00 -11.49
CA ALA A 188 -16.95 2.77 -10.95
C ALA A 188 -16.61 3.46 -9.62
N VAL A 189 -15.82 2.81 -8.74
CA VAL A 189 -15.30 3.43 -7.53
C VAL A 189 -14.35 4.59 -7.85
N GLY A 190 -13.50 4.45 -8.89
CA GLY A 190 -12.65 5.54 -9.36
C GLY A 190 -13.45 6.76 -9.82
N GLU A 191 -14.64 6.57 -10.37
CA GLU A 191 -15.57 7.67 -10.72
C GLU A 191 -16.13 8.37 -9.48
N LEU A 192 -16.50 7.61 -8.43
CA LEU A 192 -16.92 8.17 -7.14
C LEU A 192 -15.82 9.01 -6.47
N MET A 193 -14.56 8.70 -6.75
CA MET A 193 -13.38 9.43 -6.25
C MET A 193 -13.03 10.67 -7.09
N ASP A 194 -13.91 11.14 -7.95
CA ASP A 194 -13.63 12.34 -8.74
C ASP A 194 -13.39 13.55 -7.82
N GLY A 195 -12.36 14.34 -8.15
CA GLY A 195 -11.92 15.45 -7.30
C GLY A 195 -10.91 15.09 -6.21
N LEU A 196 -10.65 13.80 -5.90
CA LEU A 196 -9.66 13.37 -4.89
C LEU A 196 -8.21 13.32 -5.43
N GLY A 197 -7.99 13.75 -6.65
CA GLY A 197 -6.66 13.89 -7.24
C GLY A 197 -5.98 12.57 -7.51
N HIS A 198 -4.74 12.40 -7.00
CA HIS A 198 -3.92 11.22 -7.30
C HIS A 198 -4.48 9.92 -6.70
N ALA A 199 -5.19 10.00 -5.59
CA ALA A 199 -5.79 8.84 -4.93
C ALA A 199 -6.70 8.04 -5.86
N ARG A 200 -7.46 8.71 -6.72
CA ARG A 200 -8.31 8.07 -7.72
C ARG A 200 -7.56 7.10 -8.64
N MET A 201 -6.27 7.32 -8.85
CA MET A 201 -5.45 6.55 -9.79
C MET A 201 -4.83 5.30 -9.18
N GLU A 202 -4.84 5.15 -7.87
CA GLU A 202 -4.22 4.03 -7.16
C GLU A 202 -5.28 3.00 -6.79
N LEU A 203 -5.08 1.72 -7.13
CA LEU A 203 -6.07 0.68 -6.82
C LEU A 203 -6.30 0.53 -5.31
N TYR A 204 -5.23 0.47 -4.51
CA TYR A 204 -5.38 0.30 -3.06
C TYR A 204 -6.19 1.42 -2.40
N THR A 205 -6.11 2.65 -2.88
CA THR A 205 -6.94 3.75 -2.35
C THR A 205 -8.41 3.64 -2.78
N GLN A 206 -8.67 3.04 -3.94
CA GLN A 206 -10.04 2.73 -4.36
C GLN A 206 -10.66 1.64 -3.48
N PHE A 207 -9.89 0.62 -3.07
CA PHE A 207 -10.33 -0.38 -2.08
C PHE A 207 -10.65 0.26 -0.73
N ILE A 208 -9.77 1.12 -0.21
CA ILE A 208 -10.01 1.86 1.03
C ILE A 208 -11.28 2.73 0.90
N TRP A 209 -11.42 3.44 -0.22
CA TRP A 209 -12.59 4.29 -0.46
C TRP A 209 -13.89 3.48 -0.49
N ARG A 210 -13.90 2.37 -1.22
CA ARG A 210 -15.07 1.49 -1.28
C ARG A 210 -15.46 0.96 0.10
N THR A 211 -14.48 0.53 0.90
CA THR A 211 -14.70 0.06 2.27
C THR A 211 -15.31 1.15 3.14
N LYS A 212 -14.77 2.37 3.07
CA LYS A 212 -15.33 3.56 3.74
C LYS A 212 -16.77 3.83 3.32
N GLU A 213 -17.04 3.84 2.01
CA GLU A 213 -18.39 4.10 1.49
C GLU A 213 -19.39 3.00 1.89
N LEU A 214 -18.99 1.74 2.01
CA LEU A 214 -19.85 0.68 2.53
C LEU A 214 -20.26 0.96 3.98
N ALA A 215 -19.35 1.36 4.85
CA ALA A 215 -19.68 1.74 6.23
C ALA A 215 -20.71 2.87 6.27
N LYS A 216 -20.51 3.89 5.45
CA LYS A 216 -21.41 5.06 5.34
C LYS A 216 -22.78 4.68 4.82
N VAL A 217 -22.84 3.93 3.72
CA VAL A 217 -24.08 3.52 3.05
C VAL A 217 -24.96 2.68 3.98
N PHE A 218 -24.37 1.76 4.75
CA PHE A 218 -25.12 0.95 5.70
C PHE A 218 -25.33 1.65 7.05
N GLY A 219 -24.72 2.82 7.27
CA GLY A 219 -24.91 3.64 8.46
C GLY A 219 -24.26 3.04 9.71
N TYR A 220 -23.05 2.51 9.57
CA TYR A 220 -22.23 2.09 10.71
C TYR A 220 -21.83 3.30 11.56
N THR A 221 -21.81 3.10 12.87
CA THR A 221 -21.36 4.10 13.87
C THR A 221 -20.31 3.53 14.84
N SER A 222 -20.14 2.22 14.90
CA SER A 222 -19.14 1.48 15.69
C SER A 222 -18.82 0.15 15.04
N ASP A 223 -17.82 -0.55 15.54
CA ASP A 223 -17.47 -1.93 15.21
C ASP A 223 -17.27 -2.22 13.72
N PHE A 224 -16.80 -1.20 12.99
CA PHE A 224 -16.38 -1.29 11.62
C PHE A 224 -14.91 -0.91 11.52
N HIS A 225 -14.09 -1.90 11.18
CA HIS A 225 -12.65 -1.76 11.09
C HIS A 225 -12.14 -2.17 9.72
N PHE A 226 -11.03 -1.57 9.28
CA PHE A 226 -10.27 -2.13 8.18
C PHE A 226 -8.76 -2.10 8.46
N PHE A 227 -8.10 -3.17 8.03
CA PHE A 227 -6.68 -3.43 8.18
C PHE A 227 -6.11 -3.74 6.81
N PHE A 228 -5.42 -2.78 6.22
CA PHE A 228 -4.95 -2.93 4.85
C PHE A 228 -3.44 -2.76 4.73
N PHE A 229 -2.83 -3.67 3.96
CA PHE A 229 -1.51 -3.43 3.41
C PHE A 229 -1.62 -2.45 2.25
N ASN A 230 -0.76 -1.44 2.21
CA ASN A 230 -0.73 -0.44 1.14
C ASN A 230 0.60 0.31 1.09
N LYS A 231 0.81 1.09 0.05
CA LYS A 231 1.91 2.06 0.01
C LYS A 231 1.66 3.18 1.01
N THR A 232 2.74 3.79 1.50
CA THR A 232 2.63 5.01 2.33
C THR A 232 1.94 6.13 1.55
N PHE A 233 0.78 6.58 2.01
CA PHE A 233 0.03 7.67 1.36
C PHE A 233 -0.42 8.78 2.32
N LEU A 234 -0.60 8.46 3.60
CA LEU A 234 -1.22 9.35 4.60
C LEU A 234 -0.51 10.71 4.73
N THR A 235 0.79 10.75 4.52
CA THR A 235 1.60 11.98 4.63
C THR A 235 1.96 12.60 3.28
N SER A 236 1.57 11.96 2.18
CA SER A 236 1.86 12.46 0.84
C SER A 236 0.92 13.60 0.45
N PRO A 237 1.44 14.77 0.03
CA PRO A 237 0.62 15.91 -0.36
C PRO A 237 -0.33 15.63 -1.54
N ASN A 238 -0.01 14.63 -2.36
CA ASN A 238 -0.83 14.24 -3.50
C ASN A 238 -2.13 13.55 -3.08
N PHE A 239 -2.19 13.03 -1.85
CA PHE A 239 -3.34 12.35 -1.27
C PHE A 239 -4.09 13.20 -0.23
N GLY A 240 -3.69 14.46 -0.01
CA GLY A 240 -4.21 15.30 1.07
C GLY A 240 -5.73 15.41 1.11
N LYS A 241 -6.41 15.56 -0.03
CA LYS A 241 -7.87 15.57 -0.09
C LYS A 241 -8.48 14.22 0.31
N PHE A 242 -7.93 13.13 -0.19
CA PHE A 242 -8.36 11.78 0.15
C PHE A 242 -8.19 11.50 1.66
N VAL A 243 -7.06 11.88 2.23
CA VAL A 243 -6.79 11.73 3.68
C VAL A 243 -7.78 12.55 4.50
N ASN A 244 -8.12 13.77 4.08
CA ASN A 244 -9.11 14.58 4.75
C ASN A 244 -10.49 13.90 4.79
N GLU A 245 -10.96 13.39 3.65
CA GLU A 245 -12.23 12.67 3.54
C GLU A 245 -12.24 11.37 4.36
N LEU A 246 -11.11 10.63 4.32
CA LEU A 246 -10.96 9.40 5.08
C LEU A 246 -11.00 9.67 6.58
N THR A 247 -10.21 10.64 7.07
CA THR A 247 -10.09 10.93 8.51
C THR A 247 -11.27 11.72 9.08
N ALA A 248 -12.13 12.26 8.22
CA ALA A 248 -13.41 12.84 8.65
C ALA A 248 -14.40 11.76 9.13
N GLU A 249 -14.29 10.52 8.63
CA GLU A 249 -15.22 9.43 8.96
C GLU A 249 -14.53 8.28 9.71
N PHE A 250 -13.21 8.11 9.56
CA PHE A 250 -12.41 7.05 10.18
C PHE A 250 -11.21 7.63 10.95
N THR A 251 -10.87 6.98 12.04
CA THR A 251 -9.64 7.26 12.81
C THR A 251 -8.60 6.20 12.52
N TYR A 252 -7.39 6.62 12.14
CA TYR A 252 -6.22 5.75 12.15
C TYR A 252 -5.84 5.44 13.61
N ARG A 253 -5.70 4.18 13.95
CA ARG A 253 -5.35 3.72 15.29
C ARG A 253 -3.87 3.42 15.43
N ASP A 254 -3.39 2.51 14.62
CA ASP A 254 -2.02 2.01 14.64
C ASP A 254 -1.62 1.38 13.31
N GLY A 255 -0.40 0.90 13.23
CA GLY A 255 0.10 0.17 12.09
C GLY A 255 1.61 -0.03 12.13
N PHE A 256 2.11 -0.82 11.21
CA PHE A 256 3.55 -1.00 11.03
C PHE A 256 3.98 -0.70 9.59
N MET A 257 5.26 -0.43 9.45
CA MET A 257 5.93 -0.17 8.18
C MET A 257 7.05 -1.17 7.98
N LEU A 258 7.12 -1.71 6.77
CA LEU A 258 8.19 -2.62 6.34
C LEU A 258 8.74 -2.19 4.98
N ASN A 259 9.89 -2.75 4.62
CA ASN A 259 10.49 -2.54 3.31
C ASN A 259 9.73 -3.32 2.24
N ALA A 260 9.41 -2.69 1.12
CA ALA A 260 8.75 -3.38 0.01
C ALA A 260 9.59 -4.54 -0.57
N GLY A 261 10.92 -4.53 -0.39
CA GLY A 261 11.80 -5.63 -0.77
C GLY A 261 11.50 -6.96 -0.08
N GLU A 262 10.70 -6.96 1.00
CA GLU A 262 10.17 -8.16 1.64
C GLU A 262 9.18 -8.92 0.73
N PHE A 263 8.52 -8.21 -0.17
CA PHE A 263 7.62 -8.81 -1.15
C PHE A 263 8.40 -9.27 -2.37
N SER A 264 8.20 -10.51 -2.79
CA SER A 264 8.90 -11.09 -3.92
C SER A 264 8.79 -10.24 -5.19
N GLY A 265 9.95 -9.93 -5.78
CA GLY A 265 10.03 -9.20 -7.06
C GLY A 265 9.82 -7.70 -6.97
N THR A 266 9.77 -7.12 -5.76
CA THR A 266 9.68 -5.68 -5.56
C THR A 266 11.05 -5.04 -5.33
N SER A 267 11.09 -3.70 -5.46
CA SER A 267 12.27 -2.90 -5.14
C SER A 267 12.27 -2.51 -3.67
N SER A 268 13.41 -2.57 -3.00
CA SER A 268 13.59 -2.07 -1.65
C SER A 268 13.57 -0.53 -1.54
N ALA A 269 13.21 0.19 -2.61
CA ALA A 269 13.26 1.65 -2.64
C ALA A 269 12.07 2.34 -1.96
N TRP A 270 11.05 1.62 -1.53
CA TRP A 270 9.84 2.18 -0.93
C TRP A 270 9.31 1.31 0.22
N GLY A 271 8.45 1.89 1.04
CA GLY A 271 7.85 1.23 2.19
C GLY A 271 6.42 0.75 1.92
N VAL A 272 6.10 -0.42 2.43
CA VAL A 272 4.72 -0.90 2.59
C VAL A 272 4.31 -0.64 4.02
N VAL A 273 3.07 -0.24 4.22
CA VAL A 273 2.48 -0.09 5.54
C VAL A 273 1.30 -1.03 5.70
N PHE A 274 1.11 -1.51 6.90
CA PHE A 274 -0.12 -2.11 7.38
C PHE A 274 -0.80 -1.09 8.27
N SER A 275 -2.05 -0.75 7.98
CA SER A 275 -2.74 0.36 8.63
C SER A 275 -4.09 -0.07 9.15
N HIS A 276 -4.36 0.21 10.42
CA HIS A 276 -5.64 0.02 11.06
C HIS A 276 -6.45 1.31 11.10
N PHE A 277 -7.66 1.24 10.60
CA PHE A 277 -8.66 2.31 10.69
C PHE A 277 -9.95 1.79 11.30
N GLU A 278 -10.50 2.59 12.19
CA GLU A 278 -11.77 2.35 12.85
C GLU A 278 -12.75 3.48 12.52
N ILE A 279 -14.02 3.16 12.37
CA ILE A 279 -15.07 4.15 12.16
C ILE A 279 -15.14 5.14 13.34
N GLY A 280 -15.41 6.41 13.04
CA GLY A 280 -15.40 7.49 14.01
C GLY A 280 -14.28 8.48 13.72
N GLY A 281 -14.55 9.45 12.85
CA GLY A 281 -13.55 10.39 12.36
C GLY A 281 -13.12 11.44 13.39
N THR A 282 -11.83 11.75 13.40
CA THR A 282 -11.22 12.77 14.27
C THR A 282 -10.52 13.87 13.46
N ASN A 283 -10.58 13.84 12.13
CA ASN A 283 -9.82 14.70 11.23
C ASN A 283 -8.31 14.64 11.52
N GLN A 284 -7.83 13.45 11.82
CA GLN A 284 -6.45 13.19 12.22
C GLN A 284 -5.45 13.60 11.15
N ARG A 285 -4.34 14.18 11.56
CA ARG A 285 -3.28 14.67 10.67
C ARG A 285 -1.91 14.08 10.96
N GLU A 286 -1.74 13.40 12.08
CA GLU A 286 -0.50 12.75 12.48
C GLU A 286 -0.74 11.24 12.57
N PHE A 287 0.22 10.47 12.03
CA PHE A 287 0.13 9.02 11.90
C PHE A 287 1.47 8.42 12.32
N THR A 288 1.44 7.51 13.28
CA THR A 288 2.63 6.83 13.79
C THR A 288 2.62 5.37 13.37
N TYR A 289 3.72 4.92 12.79
CA TYR A 289 3.96 3.53 12.42
C TYR A 289 5.15 2.98 13.18
N THR A 290 5.05 1.75 13.65
CA THR A 290 6.21 0.97 14.09
C THR A 290 6.98 0.51 12.85
N VAL A 291 8.23 0.92 12.71
CA VAL A 291 9.08 0.46 11.59
C VAL A 291 9.70 -0.87 11.96
N LEU A 292 9.44 -1.87 11.15
CA LEU A 292 9.87 -3.25 11.35
C LEU A 292 10.85 -3.69 10.26
N GLU A 293 11.78 -4.59 10.63
CA GLU A 293 12.73 -5.21 9.71
C GLU A 293 12.75 -6.73 9.96
N SER A 294 12.81 -7.52 8.91
CA SER A 294 13.02 -8.96 9.06
C SER A 294 14.51 -9.31 9.01
N ASN A 295 14.91 -10.23 9.88
CA ASN A 295 16.26 -10.76 9.96
C ASN A 295 16.42 -11.98 9.04
N LYS A 296 17.68 -12.43 8.87
CA LYS A 296 18.00 -13.62 8.08
C LYS A 296 17.43 -14.92 8.67
N ASP A 297 17.18 -14.95 9.97
CA ASP A 297 16.56 -16.07 10.69
C ASP A 297 15.04 -16.00 10.70
N MET A 298 14.46 -15.07 9.91
CA MET A 298 13.02 -14.81 9.76
C MET A 298 12.35 -14.16 10.99
N SER A 299 13.10 -13.81 12.04
CA SER A 299 12.58 -12.99 13.13
C SER A 299 12.31 -11.55 12.65
N ILE A 300 11.38 -10.87 13.31
CA ILE A 300 11.02 -9.47 13.01
C ILE A 300 11.41 -8.61 14.20
N ASP A 301 12.25 -7.61 13.95
CA ASP A 301 12.68 -6.63 14.94
C ASP A 301 11.99 -5.29 14.73
N THR A 302 11.74 -4.59 15.83
CA THR A 302 11.35 -3.18 15.81
C THR A 302 12.60 -2.32 15.67
N LEU A 303 12.69 -1.55 14.58
CA LEU A 303 13.77 -0.59 14.38
C LEU A 303 13.51 0.71 15.11
N THR A 304 12.34 1.30 14.91
CA THR A 304 11.96 2.60 15.46
C THR A 304 10.46 2.84 15.30
N GLU A 305 9.99 3.95 15.85
CA GLU A 305 8.71 4.54 15.47
C GLU A 305 8.92 5.67 14.48
N TRP A 306 8.04 5.77 13.50
CA TRP A 306 8.02 6.85 12.54
C TRP A 306 6.68 7.57 12.59
N THR A 307 6.70 8.86 12.90
CA THR A 307 5.52 9.72 12.89
C THR A 307 5.57 10.66 11.71
N GLY A 308 4.55 10.60 10.87
CA GLY A 308 4.38 11.50 9.75
C GLY A 308 3.14 12.36 9.90
N ARG A 309 3.19 13.56 9.33
CA ARG A 309 2.07 14.51 9.33
C ARG A 309 1.54 14.72 7.92
N ALA A 310 0.23 14.61 7.76
CA ALA A 310 -0.44 15.01 6.53
C ALA A 310 -0.28 16.50 6.28
N VAL A 311 0.24 16.86 5.12
CA VAL A 311 0.47 18.24 4.72
C VAL A 311 -0.37 18.59 3.50
N GLU A 312 -0.80 19.84 3.42
CA GLU A 312 -1.48 20.34 2.24
C GLU A 312 -0.49 20.53 1.08
N ARG A 313 -0.98 20.28 -0.13
CA ARG A 313 -0.22 20.53 -1.36
C ARG A 313 0.09 22.02 -1.47
N GLY A 314 1.29 22.41 -1.19
CA GLY A 314 1.70 23.82 -1.17
C GLY A 314 2.58 24.18 0.01
N ASN A 315 2.48 23.44 1.12
CA ASN A 315 3.29 23.65 2.33
C ASN A 315 4.38 22.59 2.47
N THR A 316 4.97 22.16 1.36
CA THR A 316 6.05 21.16 1.36
C THR A 316 7.41 21.83 1.24
N ILE A 317 8.44 21.19 1.84
CA ILE A 317 9.83 21.64 1.69
C ILE A 317 10.25 21.67 0.20
N SER A 318 9.74 20.75 -0.60
CA SER A 318 9.99 20.73 -2.04
C SER A 318 9.40 21.95 -2.74
N LYS A 319 8.20 22.39 -2.38
CA LYS A 319 7.63 23.63 -2.93
C LYS A 319 8.41 24.85 -2.47
N TRP A 320 8.73 24.93 -1.18
CA TRP A 320 9.54 26.01 -0.63
C TRP A 320 10.90 26.13 -1.35
N LEU A 321 11.59 25.02 -1.62
CA LEU A 321 12.79 24.98 -2.42
C LEU A 321 12.56 25.45 -3.85
N ASN A 322 11.41 25.08 -4.44
CA ASN A 322 11.07 25.37 -5.82
C ASN A 322 10.53 26.79 -6.06
N ASP A 323 10.19 27.54 -5.02
CA ASP A 323 9.68 28.90 -5.15
C ASP A 323 10.76 29.91 -5.62
N ILE A 324 12.04 29.58 -5.50
CA ILE A 324 13.11 30.38 -6.11
C ILE A 324 13.31 29.90 -7.55
N PRO A 325 13.11 30.77 -8.55
CA PRO A 325 13.37 30.42 -9.93
C PRO A 325 14.85 30.06 -10.16
N VAL A 326 15.09 29.03 -10.95
CA VAL A 326 16.46 28.73 -11.42
C VAL A 326 16.74 29.71 -12.56
N GLY A 327 17.69 30.60 -12.36
CA GLY A 327 18.12 31.61 -13.35
C GLY A 327 18.63 30.95 -14.63
N LYS A 328 18.59 31.69 -15.73
CA LYS A 328 18.94 31.14 -17.08
C LYS A 328 20.41 31.31 -17.47
N ASP A 329 21.21 32.09 -16.73
CA ASP A 329 22.44 32.67 -17.29
C ASP A 329 23.69 32.63 -16.38
N HIS A 330 23.93 31.55 -15.64
CA HIS A 330 25.18 31.43 -14.88
C HIS A 330 25.94 30.15 -15.26
N ASP A 331 27.27 30.27 -15.36
CA ASP A 331 28.14 29.13 -15.60
C ASP A 331 28.24 28.22 -14.36
N PRO A 332 28.27 26.90 -14.53
CA PRO A 332 28.41 25.98 -13.41
C PRO A 332 29.75 26.18 -12.68
N ILE A 333 29.68 26.40 -11.36
CA ILE A 333 30.87 26.82 -10.60
C ILE A 333 31.65 25.64 -10.05
N PHE A 334 31.06 24.52 -9.62
CA PHE A 334 31.79 23.35 -9.11
C PHE A 334 30.97 22.04 -9.11
N PRO A 335 31.63 20.87 -9.24
CA PRO A 335 31.09 19.60 -8.80
C PRO A 335 31.08 19.57 -7.25
N VAL A 336 29.93 19.37 -6.61
CA VAL A 336 29.80 19.63 -5.16
C VAL A 336 30.18 18.43 -4.30
N THR A 337 29.65 17.23 -4.48
CA THR A 337 29.93 16.13 -3.54
C THR A 337 30.08 14.74 -4.15
N ARG A 338 29.51 14.46 -5.30
CA ARG A 338 29.58 13.15 -5.98
C ARG A 338 29.52 13.30 -7.49
N ASN A 339 30.28 12.47 -8.19
CA ASN A 339 30.08 12.19 -9.62
C ASN A 339 28.87 11.28 -9.74
N GLY A 340 27.69 11.82 -9.54
CA GLY A 340 26.51 11.03 -9.25
C GLY A 340 26.02 10.18 -10.39
N PHE A 341 25.73 10.63 -11.53
CA PHE A 341 25.11 9.88 -12.61
C PHE A 341 26.03 9.66 -13.82
N GLU A 342 27.33 9.83 -13.64
CA GLU A 342 28.35 9.68 -14.67
C GLU A 342 28.65 8.19 -14.97
N SER A 343 27.65 7.43 -15.29
CA SER A 343 27.88 6.10 -15.86
C SER A 343 27.49 6.11 -17.32
N PRO A 344 28.33 5.60 -18.22
CA PRO A 344 27.98 5.42 -19.64
C PRO A 344 26.70 4.58 -19.82
N THR A 345 26.34 3.80 -18.80
CA THR A 345 25.14 2.97 -18.77
C THR A 345 23.94 3.68 -18.15
N ASN A 346 24.10 4.84 -17.51
CA ASN A 346 23.00 5.56 -16.90
C ASN A 346 22.26 6.42 -17.93
N LYS A 347 21.22 5.84 -18.50
CA LYS A 347 20.34 6.50 -19.50
C LYS A 347 19.56 7.70 -18.95
N PHE A 348 19.62 7.95 -17.64
CA PHE A 348 18.85 8.99 -16.96
C PHE A 348 19.71 10.19 -16.57
N ALA A 349 21.02 10.14 -16.72
CA ALA A 349 21.89 11.29 -16.48
C ALA A 349 21.64 12.37 -17.53
N VAL A 350 21.39 13.57 -17.08
CA VAL A 350 21.23 14.75 -17.94
C VAL A 350 22.11 15.87 -17.45
N LYS A 351 22.54 16.75 -18.36
CA LYS A 351 23.28 17.96 -17.95
C LYS A 351 22.37 18.85 -17.11
N PRO A 352 22.88 19.43 -16.00
CA PRO A 352 22.16 20.47 -15.28
C PRO A 352 21.80 21.62 -16.21
N LYS A 353 20.76 22.37 -15.85
CA LYS A 353 20.42 23.60 -16.60
C LYS A 353 21.55 24.59 -16.49
N THR A 354 21.67 25.44 -17.48
CA THR A 354 22.63 26.57 -17.50
C THR A 354 22.49 27.37 -16.20
N GLY A 355 23.61 27.64 -15.54
CA GLY A 355 23.66 28.35 -14.25
C GLY A 355 23.55 27.47 -13.03
N ALA A 356 23.33 26.16 -13.16
CA ALA A 356 23.37 25.24 -12.03
C ALA A 356 24.82 24.99 -11.58
N ILE A 357 25.07 25.11 -10.28
CA ILE A 357 26.32 24.73 -9.64
C ILE A 357 26.30 23.26 -9.19
N GLY A 358 25.17 22.61 -9.25
CA GLY A 358 24.95 21.20 -8.91
C GLY A 358 23.48 20.82 -9.00
N TYR A 359 23.19 19.61 -8.57
CA TYR A 359 21.84 19.05 -8.53
C TYR A 359 21.60 18.44 -7.15
N LEU A 360 20.56 18.89 -6.46
CA LEU A 360 20.08 18.26 -5.23
C LEU A 360 19.06 17.20 -5.59
N MET A 361 19.40 15.95 -5.38
CA MET A 361 18.43 14.85 -5.35
C MET A 361 17.88 14.75 -3.94
N ASN A 362 16.57 14.81 -3.77
CA ASN A 362 15.87 14.76 -2.50
C ASN A 362 14.72 13.75 -2.50
N ASP A 363 14.87 12.72 -3.31
CA ASP A 363 13.95 11.59 -3.39
C ASP A 363 14.28 10.61 -2.25
N ALA A 364 13.40 10.53 -1.27
CA ALA A 364 13.55 9.63 -0.13
C ALA A 364 12.23 8.95 0.19
N PRO A 365 11.77 8.05 -0.71
CA PRO A 365 10.48 7.37 -0.55
C PRO A 365 10.51 6.31 0.56
N ASN A 366 11.71 5.91 1.02
CA ASN A 366 11.91 4.86 2.00
C ASN A 366 12.73 5.40 3.19
N VAL A 367 12.13 5.34 4.37
CA VAL A 367 12.74 5.78 5.63
C VAL A 367 14.03 5.00 5.93
N GLN A 368 14.07 3.70 5.60
CA GLN A 368 15.20 2.81 5.89
C GLN A 368 16.45 3.08 5.01
N HIS A 369 16.27 3.70 3.84
CA HIS A 369 17.31 3.89 2.83
C HIS A 369 17.37 5.32 2.27
N SER A 370 16.86 6.29 3.01
CA SER A 370 16.82 7.69 2.56
C SER A 370 18.22 8.26 2.30
N ASP A 371 19.29 7.72 2.92
CA ASP A 371 20.69 8.09 2.67
C ASP A 371 21.16 7.89 1.23
N LYS A 372 20.57 6.93 0.53
CA LYS A 372 20.88 6.64 -0.87
C LYS A 372 20.30 7.65 -1.84
N TYR A 373 19.24 8.35 -1.44
CA TYR A 373 18.41 9.15 -2.33
C TYR A 373 18.45 10.66 -2.03
N VAL A 374 19.26 11.08 -1.04
CA VAL A 374 19.43 12.50 -0.72
C VAL A 374 20.91 12.86 -0.84
N GLY A 375 21.23 13.72 -1.80
CA GLY A 375 22.63 14.11 -2.05
C GLY A 375 22.75 15.23 -3.08
N PHE A 376 23.92 15.87 -3.06
CA PHE A 376 24.32 16.80 -4.11
C PHE A 376 25.13 16.06 -5.17
N TYR A 377 24.82 16.31 -6.42
CA TYR A 377 25.41 15.66 -7.59
C TYR A 377 25.85 16.67 -8.61
N THR A 378 26.77 16.28 -9.46
CA THR A 378 27.23 17.10 -10.62
C THR A 378 26.31 17.04 -11.81
N MET A 379 25.52 15.96 -11.91
CA MET A 379 24.58 15.74 -13.02
C MET A 379 23.17 15.65 -12.48
N ALA A 380 22.22 16.17 -13.22
CA ALA A 380 20.80 16.00 -12.95
C ALA A 380 20.34 14.60 -13.37
N ALA A 381 19.29 14.08 -12.73
CA ALA A 381 18.63 12.87 -13.14
C ALA A 381 17.30 13.19 -13.81
N ALA A 382 17.14 12.76 -15.07
CA ALA A 382 15.84 12.82 -15.72
C ALA A 382 14.85 11.93 -14.95
N ARG A 383 13.67 12.43 -14.65
CA ARG A 383 12.59 11.74 -13.92
C ARG A 383 12.85 11.49 -12.42
N ALA A 384 13.89 12.09 -11.83
CA ALA A 384 14.10 12.06 -10.39
C ALA A 384 13.44 13.25 -9.69
N HIS A 385 13.10 13.06 -8.41
CA HIS A 385 12.59 14.12 -7.55
C HIS A 385 13.76 14.97 -7.03
N GLY A 386 14.30 15.81 -7.86
CA GLY A 386 15.41 16.67 -7.51
C GLY A 386 15.31 18.03 -8.19
N ARG A 387 16.31 18.87 -7.94
CA ARG A 387 16.34 20.24 -8.46
C ARG A 387 17.74 20.71 -8.77
N ASP A 388 17.88 21.48 -9.82
CA ASP A 388 19.10 22.23 -10.11
C ASP A 388 19.37 23.22 -8.96
N VAL A 389 20.61 23.23 -8.47
CA VAL A 389 21.09 24.13 -7.41
C VAL A 389 21.83 25.26 -8.08
N THR A 390 21.49 26.48 -7.74
CA THR A 390 22.11 27.73 -8.20
C THR A 390 22.56 28.53 -6.98
N THR A 391 23.30 29.63 -7.21
CA THR A 391 23.65 30.57 -6.13
C THR A 391 22.41 31.11 -5.42
N ASP A 392 21.30 31.31 -6.15
CA ASP A 392 20.08 31.93 -5.61
C ASP A 392 19.31 30.99 -4.68
N ASN A 393 19.31 29.67 -4.96
CA ASN A 393 18.60 28.70 -4.15
C ASN A 393 19.50 27.83 -3.24
N LEU A 394 20.83 28.09 -3.24
CA LEU A 394 21.81 27.30 -2.51
C LEU A 394 21.46 27.13 -1.02
N THR A 395 21.07 28.21 -0.35
CA THR A 395 20.70 28.17 1.07
C THR A 395 19.51 27.26 1.32
N ARG A 396 18.47 27.35 0.48
CA ARG A 396 17.28 26.48 0.58
C ARG A 396 17.62 25.03 0.26
N ALA A 397 18.49 24.82 -0.73
CA ALA A 397 18.96 23.47 -1.06
C ALA A 397 19.77 22.85 0.09
N ALA A 398 20.66 23.63 0.73
CA ALA A 398 21.42 23.17 1.89
C ALA A 398 20.53 22.86 3.09
N VAL A 399 19.54 23.70 3.40
CA VAL A 399 18.57 23.46 4.46
C VAL A 399 17.75 22.19 4.14
N THR A 400 17.27 22.04 2.90
CA THR A 400 16.53 20.84 2.48
C THR A 400 17.36 19.58 2.63
N PHE A 401 18.62 19.61 2.21
CA PHE A 401 19.56 18.51 2.38
C PHE A 401 19.78 18.17 3.86
N SER A 402 20.04 19.17 4.70
CA SER A 402 20.29 18.96 6.13
C SER A 402 19.08 18.34 6.83
N ILE A 403 17.88 18.87 6.60
CA ILE A 403 16.63 18.31 7.17
C ILE A 403 16.43 16.86 6.73
N ARG A 404 16.67 16.57 5.46
CA ARG A 404 16.49 15.21 4.92
C ARG A 404 17.54 14.23 5.44
N ARG A 405 18.74 14.69 5.74
CA ARG A 405 19.82 13.86 6.28
C ARG A 405 19.72 13.68 7.80
N SER A 406 19.30 14.70 8.55
CA SER A 406 19.16 14.61 10.01
C SER A 406 18.11 13.59 10.47
N VAL A 407 17.06 13.36 9.67
CA VAL A 407 16.09 12.29 9.96
C VAL A 407 16.74 10.90 9.95
N GLN A 408 17.86 10.72 9.23
CA GLN A 408 18.58 9.45 9.12
C GLN A 408 19.55 9.19 10.27
N GLU A 409 20.18 10.24 10.78
CA GLU A 409 21.13 10.11 11.90
C GLU A 409 20.41 9.59 13.14
N VAL A 410 19.19 10.02 13.40
CA VAL A 410 18.36 9.51 14.51
C VAL A 410 18.07 8.00 14.36
N ILE A 411 17.87 7.52 13.15
CA ILE A 411 17.64 6.08 12.88
C ILE A 411 18.95 5.29 12.96
N ALA A 412 20.07 5.88 12.58
CA ALA A 412 21.39 5.24 12.61
C ALA A 412 22.00 5.17 14.03
N GLU A 413 21.71 6.13 14.89
CA GLU A 413 22.18 6.15 16.29
C GLU A 413 21.44 5.13 17.16
N GLN A 414 20.30 4.63 16.73
CA GLN A 414 19.54 3.57 17.41
C GLN A 414 19.97 2.15 17.00
N LYS A 415 20.95 2.02 16.10
CA LYS A 415 21.64 0.76 15.77
C LYS A 415 22.89 0.59 16.61
#